data_749ae834eed9fa32d9cf75a44e23fe12
#
_entry.id   749ae834eed9fa32d9cf75a44e23fe12
#
_cell.length_a   1.000
_cell.length_b   1.000
_cell.length_c   1.000
_cell.angle_alpha   90.00
_cell.angle_beta   90.00
_cell.angle_gamma   90.00
#
_symmetry.space_group_name_H-M   'P 1'
#
loop_
_entity.id
_entity.type
_entity.pdbx_description
1 polymer ?
#
loop_
_entity_poly.entity_id
_entity_poly.type
_entity_poly.pdbx_seq_one_letter_code
_entity_poly.pdbx_strand_id
1 'polypeptide(L)'
;MSKKTNYSAKNIEVLEGLEPVRKRPGMYIGSTNEQGLHHLVNEVLDNSIDEVVAGHASEVSFHYKKDGSIKIRDNGRGIPIDFHPKFKNKRALEIVLSTLHAGGKFDNNSYKTSGGLHGVGISVVNALSSHLQVIVFKSGKKYSQIYAKGKAKTKIKIEKCKNNEKGTEINFIPDESIFETTQFSPKKLYEFIKMKAVLVSGTSIEFKVDKELIKDSTPDFEKFHFKNGIADFLDIINKNSTRLFDKKFSIIKKINENEKCEIFTCFNQNEKSSLISFCNTIETPDGGSHENGFKNGMLKAIKLYGQKNQIAKISNISINDLSDYSDIRSEEHTSELQSPCNLVCRLLLEKK
;
A
#
# COMPACT_ATOMS: atom_id res chain seq x y z
N MET A 1 -49.04 22.10 4.73
CA MET A 1 -49.36 20.85 5.45
C MET A 1 -48.19 19.87 5.22
N SER A 2 -47.35 19.64 6.21
CA SER A 2 -46.24 18.68 6.15
C SER A 2 -46.82 17.26 6.14
N LYS A 3 -46.60 16.49 5.07
CA LYS A 3 -46.91 15.07 5.03
C LYS A 3 -46.08 14.38 6.13
N LYS A 4 -46.72 13.95 7.20
CA LYS A 4 -46.13 13.05 8.17
C LYS A 4 -45.74 11.75 7.44
N THR A 5 -44.48 11.60 7.09
CA THR A 5 -43.94 10.31 6.61
C THR A 5 -43.97 9.33 7.78
N ASN A 6 -44.89 8.38 7.74
CA ASN A 6 -44.93 7.29 8.73
C ASN A 6 -43.66 6.42 8.53
N TYR A 7 -42.66 6.58 9.43
CA TYR A 7 -41.49 5.72 9.45
C TYR A 7 -41.90 4.35 10.02
N SER A 8 -41.76 3.33 9.21
CA SER A 8 -42.16 1.95 9.56
C SER A 8 -41.13 0.95 9.04
N ALA A 9 -41.26 -0.31 9.41
CA ALA A 9 -40.36 -1.39 8.95
C ALA A 9 -40.23 -1.45 7.41
N LYS A 10 -41.23 -0.99 6.66
CA LYS A 10 -41.20 -0.91 5.19
C LYS A 10 -40.19 0.10 4.66
N ASN A 11 -39.75 1.02 5.51
CA ASN A 11 -38.75 2.03 5.15
C ASN A 11 -37.31 1.57 5.46
N ILE A 12 -37.15 0.38 6.04
CA ILE A 12 -35.84 -0.22 6.31
C ILE A 12 -35.47 -1.06 5.09
N GLU A 13 -34.44 -0.59 4.36
CA GLU A 13 -33.89 -1.30 3.21
C GLU A 13 -32.69 -2.16 3.67
N VAL A 14 -32.71 -3.43 3.33
CA VAL A 14 -31.58 -4.36 3.56
C VAL A 14 -30.83 -4.53 2.25
N LEU A 15 -29.56 -4.19 2.27
CA LEU A 15 -28.65 -4.32 1.12
C LEU A 15 -27.82 -5.60 1.25
N GLU A 16 -27.68 -6.37 0.19
CA GLU A 16 -26.94 -7.63 0.19
C GLU A 16 -25.69 -7.56 -0.73
N GLY A 17 -24.72 -8.42 -0.43
CA GLY A 17 -23.51 -8.59 -1.24
C GLY A 17 -22.69 -7.30 -1.36
N LEU A 18 -22.48 -6.81 -2.58
CA LEU A 18 -21.71 -5.60 -2.88
C LEU A 18 -22.59 -4.36 -3.16
N GLU A 19 -23.88 -4.44 -2.98
CA GLU A 19 -24.79 -3.30 -3.13
C GLU A 19 -24.52 -2.15 -2.14
N PRO A 20 -24.18 -2.42 -0.85
CA PRO A 20 -23.80 -1.36 0.09
C PRO A 20 -22.62 -0.52 -0.41
N VAL A 21 -21.62 -1.16 -1.05
CA VAL A 21 -20.45 -0.49 -1.59
C VAL A 21 -20.86 0.50 -2.70
N ARG A 22 -21.72 0.09 -3.61
CA ARG A 22 -22.19 0.94 -4.71
C ARG A 22 -23.10 2.06 -4.24
N LYS A 23 -23.90 1.81 -3.19
CA LYS A 23 -24.85 2.80 -2.65
C LYS A 23 -24.15 3.85 -1.79
N ARG A 24 -23.07 3.48 -1.10
CA ARG A 24 -22.29 4.34 -0.19
C ARG A 24 -20.79 4.17 -0.40
N PRO A 25 -20.26 4.48 -1.61
CA PRO A 25 -18.85 4.23 -1.93
C PRO A 25 -17.89 4.97 -1.01
N GLY A 26 -18.23 6.18 -0.57
CA GLY A 26 -17.39 6.96 0.36
C GLY A 26 -17.07 6.27 1.68
N MET A 27 -17.91 5.32 2.13
CA MET A 27 -17.63 4.53 3.34
C MET A 27 -16.44 3.55 3.14
N TYR A 28 -16.12 3.19 1.90
CA TYR A 28 -15.10 2.20 1.56
C TYR A 28 -13.85 2.80 0.94
N ILE A 29 -14.00 3.91 0.20
CA ILE A 29 -12.90 4.56 -0.52
C ILE A 29 -12.70 6.03 -0.15
N GLY A 30 -13.35 6.49 0.94
CA GLY A 30 -13.25 7.86 1.46
C GLY A 30 -14.06 8.89 0.66
N SER A 31 -13.98 8.88 -0.66
CA SER A 31 -14.68 9.82 -1.54
C SER A 31 -14.95 9.24 -2.93
N THR A 32 -15.72 9.94 -3.77
CA THR A 32 -15.95 9.60 -5.19
C THR A 32 -15.24 10.54 -6.15
N ASN A 33 -14.42 11.44 -5.64
CA ASN A 33 -13.56 12.33 -6.42
C ASN A 33 -12.29 11.62 -6.91
N GLU A 34 -11.32 12.37 -7.44
CA GLU A 34 -10.03 11.84 -7.90
C GLU A 34 -9.29 11.01 -6.84
N GLN A 35 -9.34 11.40 -5.56
CA GLN A 35 -8.67 10.69 -4.48
C GLN A 35 -9.27 9.29 -4.28
N GLY A 36 -10.60 9.17 -4.21
CA GLY A 36 -11.28 7.89 -4.12
C GLY A 36 -11.08 7.03 -5.37
N LEU A 37 -10.98 7.66 -6.56
CA LEU A 37 -10.64 6.95 -7.79
C LEU A 37 -9.26 6.30 -7.71
N HIS A 38 -8.23 7.05 -7.27
CA HIS A 38 -6.88 6.51 -7.09
C HIS A 38 -6.81 5.43 -6.01
N HIS A 39 -7.70 5.48 -5.02
CA HIS A 39 -7.78 4.43 -3.99
C HIS A 39 -8.06 3.03 -4.58
N LEU A 40 -8.80 2.94 -5.70
CA LEU A 40 -8.98 1.65 -6.39
C LEU A 40 -7.65 1.04 -6.86
N VAL A 41 -6.74 1.89 -7.35
CA VAL A 41 -5.40 1.45 -7.77
C VAL A 41 -4.60 0.97 -6.56
N ASN A 42 -4.68 1.73 -5.45
CA ASN A 42 -3.99 1.38 -4.21
C ASN A 42 -4.41 -0.02 -3.74
N GLU A 43 -5.70 -0.31 -3.69
CA GLU A 43 -6.22 -1.62 -3.24
C GLU A 43 -5.72 -2.80 -4.08
N VAL A 44 -5.64 -2.62 -5.40
CA VAL A 44 -5.14 -3.68 -6.28
C VAL A 44 -3.63 -3.82 -6.18
N LEU A 45 -2.90 -2.70 -6.15
CA LEU A 45 -1.45 -2.70 -6.04
C LEU A 45 -0.99 -3.26 -4.69
N ASP A 46 -1.65 -2.88 -3.60
CA ASP A 46 -1.33 -3.37 -2.25
C ASP A 46 -1.49 -4.89 -2.12
N ASN A 47 -2.44 -5.50 -2.85
CA ASN A 47 -2.53 -6.96 -2.90
C ASN A 47 -1.31 -7.59 -3.58
N SER A 48 -0.77 -6.98 -4.64
CA SER A 48 0.46 -7.44 -5.29
C SER A 48 1.69 -7.19 -4.41
N ILE A 49 1.74 -6.06 -3.71
CA ILE A 49 2.82 -5.73 -2.74
C ILE A 49 2.80 -6.69 -1.54
N ASP A 50 1.62 -7.08 -1.05
CA ASP A 50 1.52 -8.08 0.03
C ASP A 50 2.11 -9.44 -0.37
N GLU A 51 1.97 -9.87 -1.63
CA GLU A 51 2.66 -11.06 -2.15
C GLU A 51 4.19 -10.87 -2.18
N VAL A 52 4.66 -9.65 -2.43
CA VAL A 52 6.09 -9.31 -2.38
C VAL A 52 6.60 -9.35 -0.94
N VAL A 53 5.94 -8.68 -0.01
CA VAL A 53 6.29 -8.64 1.42
C VAL A 53 6.28 -10.05 2.03
N ALA A 54 5.33 -10.89 1.61
CA ALA A 54 5.29 -12.29 2.00
C ALA A 54 6.37 -13.17 1.34
N GLY A 55 7.21 -12.61 0.45
CA GLY A 55 8.32 -13.31 -0.21
C GLY A 55 7.88 -14.22 -1.36
N HIS A 56 6.66 -14.09 -1.86
CA HIS A 56 6.12 -14.93 -2.92
C HIS A 56 6.18 -14.30 -4.31
N ALA A 57 6.26 -12.96 -4.39
CA ALA A 57 6.45 -12.22 -5.63
C ALA A 57 7.76 -11.43 -5.62
N SER A 58 8.31 -11.17 -6.79
CA SER A 58 9.52 -10.37 -7.02
C SER A 58 9.35 -9.35 -8.14
N GLU A 59 8.25 -9.46 -8.88
CA GLU A 59 7.94 -8.60 -10.01
C GLU A 59 6.48 -8.17 -9.95
N VAL A 60 6.25 -6.87 -10.16
CA VAL A 60 4.92 -6.28 -10.31
C VAL A 60 4.94 -5.40 -11.56
N SER A 61 3.87 -5.43 -12.34
CA SER A 61 3.71 -4.53 -13.48
C SER A 61 2.41 -3.75 -13.39
N PHE A 62 2.49 -2.47 -13.70
CA PHE A 62 1.37 -1.54 -13.76
C PHE A 62 1.27 -0.94 -15.17
N HIS A 63 0.05 -0.89 -15.71
CA HIS A 63 -0.20 -0.25 -16.99
C HIS A 63 -1.53 0.51 -16.99
N TYR A 64 -1.48 1.83 -17.16
CA TYR A 64 -2.64 2.67 -17.44
C TYR A 64 -2.79 2.84 -18.95
N LYS A 65 -3.89 2.32 -19.49
CA LYS A 65 -4.14 2.24 -20.92
C LYS A 65 -5.05 3.36 -21.40
N LYS A 66 -4.94 3.70 -22.69
CA LYS A 66 -5.73 4.73 -23.36
C LYS A 66 -7.23 4.50 -23.33
N ASP A 67 -7.68 3.26 -23.15
CA ASP A 67 -9.10 2.93 -22.99
C ASP A 67 -9.63 3.22 -21.58
N GLY A 68 -8.81 3.83 -20.72
CA GLY A 68 -9.13 4.15 -19.32
C GLY A 68 -8.94 2.98 -18.37
N SER A 69 -8.53 1.80 -18.84
CA SER A 69 -8.33 0.63 -17.98
C SER A 69 -6.97 0.69 -17.26
N ILE A 70 -6.98 0.22 -16.01
CA ILE A 70 -5.79 -0.04 -15.21
C ILE A 70 -5.55 -1.54 -15.18
N LYS A 71 -4.33 -1.94 -15.53
CA LYS A 71 -3.88 -3.32 -15.45
C LYS A 71 -2.73 -3.43 -14.46
N ILE A 72 -2.86 -4.33 -13.49
CA ILE A 72 -1.82 -4.65 -12.50
C ILE A 72 -1.61 -6.16 -12.51
N ARG A 73 -0.35 -6.60 -12.53
CA ARG A 73 0.03 -8.02 -12.50
C ARG A 73 1.22 -8.21 -11.57
N ASP A 74 1.14 -9.26 -10.76
CA ASP A 74 2.26 -9.81 -9.98
C ASP A 74 2.67 -11.19 -10.48
N ASN A 75 3.84 -11.67 -10.03
CA ASN A 75 4.32 -13.03 -10.24
C ASN A 75 4.25 -13.86 -8.94
N GLY A 76 3.29 -13.58 -8.05
CA GLY A 76 3.10 -14.24 -6.77
C GLY A 76 2.47 -15.63 -6.87
N ARG A 77 1.82 -16.08 -5.77
CA ARG A 77 1.15 -17.40 -5.68
C ARG A 77 -0.13 -17.49 -6.52
N GLY A 78 -0.71 -16.33 -6.85
CA GLY A 78 -2.04 -16.23 -7.45
C GLY A 78 -3.17 -16.48 -6.43
N ILE A 79 -4.31 -15.81 -6.64
CA ILE A 79 -5.53 -16.03 -5.85
C ILE A 79 -5.90 -17.51 -5.87
N PRO A 80 -6.31 -18.12 -4.73
CA PRO A 80 -6.73 -19.51 -4.72
C PRO A 80 -7.89 -19.79 -5.69
N ILE A 81 -7.78 -20.88 -6.43
CA ILE A 81 -8.75 -21.28 -7.48
C ILE A 81 -9.56 -22.51 -7.08
N ASP A 82 -9.27 -23.08 -5.92
CA ASP A 82 -9.95 -24.27 -5.40
C ASP A 82 -11.37 -23.91 -4.97
N PHE A 83 -12.24 -24.93 -4.87
CA PHE A 83 -13.59 -24.75 -4.33
C PHE A 83 -13.51 -24.42 -2.85
N HIS A 84 -14.29 -23.42 -2.42
CA HIS A 84 -14.27 -22.99 -1.04
C HIS A 84 -15.03 -23.97 -0.13
N PRO A 85 -14.48 -24.37 1.03
CA PRO A 85 -15.10 -25.39 1.90
C PRO A 85 -16.55 -25.06 2.33
N LYS A 86 -16.84 -23.79 2.64
CA LYS A 86 -18.19 -23.33 3.02
C LYS A 86 -19.14 -23.13 1.83
N PHE A 87 -18.62 -22.92 0.63
CA PHE A 87 -19.40 -22.61 -0.59
C PHE A 87 -19.08 -23.63 -1.68
N LYS A 88 -19.60 -24.85 -1.53
CA LYS A 88 -19.25 -26.02 -2.36
C LYS A 88 -19.32 -25.80 -3.88
N ASN A 89 -20.10 -24.82 -4.35
CA ASN A 89 -20.30 -24.52 -5.76
C ASN A 89 -19.55 -23.27 -6.24
N LYS A 90 -18.77 -22.59 -5.36
CA LYS A 90 -18.00 -21.40 -5.72
C LYS A 90 -16.51 -21.61 -5.45
N ARG A 91 -15.67 -21.13 -6.36
CA ARG A 91 -14.23 -21.10 -6.15
C ARG A 91 -13.84 -19.94 -5.23
N ALA A 92 -12.73 -20.07 -4.52
CA ALA A 92 -12.21 -19.01 -3.66
C ALA A 92 -12.06 -17.68 -4.41
N LEU A 93 -11.60 -17.72 -5.68
CA LEU A 93 -11.53 -16.55 -6.56
C LEU A 93 -12.87 -15.80 -6.65
N GLU A 94 -13.99 -16.50 -6.84
CA GLU A 94 -15.31 -15.86 -6.96
C GLU A 94 -15.75 -15.23 -5.64
N ILE A 95 -15.41 -15.85 -4.52
CA ILE A 95 -15.77 -15.36 -3.18
C ILE A 95 -14.98 -14.11 -2.85
N VAL A 96 -13.67 -14.11 -3.07
CA VAL A 96 -12.79 -12.95 -2.81
C VAL A 96 -13.21 -11.74 -3.62
N LEU A 97 -13.70 -11.92 -4.84
CA LEU A 97 -14.14 -10.81 -5.69
C LEU A 97 -15.59 -10.36 -5.45
N SER A 98 -16.44 -11.17 -4.85
CA SER A 98 -17.87 -10.88 -4.75
C SER A 98 -18.42 -10.80 -3.32
N THR A 99 -17.56 -10.97 -2.31
CA THR A 99 -17.98 -10.99 -0.91
C THR A 99 -17.08 -10.07 -0.09
N LEU A 100 -17.67 -9.19 0.71
CA LEU A 100 -16.94 -8.37 1.68
C LEU A 100 -16.38 -9.26 2.79
N HIS A 101 -15.26 -8.85 3.38
CA HIS A 101 -14.60 -9.57 4.47
C HIS A 101 -14.25 -11.02 4.11
N ALA A 102 -13.87 -11.25 2.85
CA ALA A 102 -13.40 -12.52 2.35
C ALA A 102 -11.96 -12.38 1.84
N GLY A 103 -11.01 -13.08 2.46
CA GLY A 103 -9.61 -13.03 2.07
C GLY A 103 -8.72 -13.92 2.93
N GLY A 104 -7.56 -14.29 2.40
CA GLY A 104 -6.57 -15.12 3.09
C GLY A 104 -5.78 -14.37 4.18
N LYS A 105 -5.95 -13.05 4.29
CA LYS A 105 -5.24 -12.19 5.26
C LYS A 105 -5.81 -12.26 6.68
N PHE A 106 -6.96 -12.89 6.87
CA PHE A 106 -7.51 -13.21 8.19
C PHE A 106 -6.84 -14.43 8.85
N ASP A 107 -6.03 -15.19 8.08
CA ASP A 107 -5.27 -16.31 8.59
C ASP A 107 -3.79 -15.88 8.76
N ASN A 108 -3.34 -15.76 10.01
CA ASN A 108 -1.97 -15.39 10.36
C ASN A 108 -0.90 -16.35 9.81
N ASN A 109 -1.29 -17.56 9.37
CA ASN A 109 -0.37 -18.49 8.74
C ASN A 109 -0.07 -18.14 7.27
N SER A 110 -1.00 -17.45 6.60
CA SER A 110 -0.89 -17.12 5.18
C SER A 110 -0.16 -15.81 4.92
N TYR A 111 -0.32 -14.82 5.81
CA TYR A 111 0.36 -13.54 5.78
C TYR A 111 0.73 -13.12 7.20
N LYS A 112 2.03 -12.97 7.47
CA LYS A 112 2.52 -12.51 8.79
C LYS A 112 2.33 -11.00 8.98
N THR A 113 2.54 -10.25 7.89
CA THR A 113 2.33 -8.80 7.79
C THR A 113 1.67 -8.49 6.47
N SER A 114 0.74 -7.56 6.42
CA SER A 114 0.09 -7.11 5.19
C SER A 114 -0.43 -5.69 5.34
N GLY A 115 -0.46 -4.91 4.25
CA GLY A 115 -1.08 -3.59 4.20
C GLY A 115 -2.62 -3.67 4.21
N GLY A 116 -3.19 -4.67 3.57
CA GLY A 116 -4.64 -4.86 3.45
C GLY A 116 -5.20 -5.76 4.54
N LEU A 117 -5.70 -5.20 5.64
CA LEU A 117 -6.20 -5.96 6.80
C LEU A 117 -7.70 -6.26 6.77
N HIS A 118 -8.49 -5.53 5.98
CA HIS A 118 -9.96 -5.56 6.07
C HIS A 118 -10.62 -6.63 5.19
N GLY A 119 -9.89 -7.22 4.23
CA GLY A 119 -10.42 -8.26 3.33
C GLY A 119 -11.55 -7.75 2.42
N VAL A 120 -11.56 -6.46 2.09
CA VAL A 120 -12.61 -5.83 1.28
C VAL A 120 -12.08 -5.21 -0.02
N GLY A 121 -10.79 -4.89 -0.13
CA GLY A 121 -10.23 -4.06 -1.18
C GLY A 121 -10.60 -4.50 -2.59
N ILE A 122 -10.28 -5.74 -2.98
CA ILE A 122 -10.55 -6.20 -4.35
C ILE A 122 -12.05 -6.34 -4.65
N SER A 123 -12.88 -6.68 -3.67
CA SER A 123 -14.33 -6.73 -3.84
C SER A 123 -14.94 -5.33 -3.98
N VAL A 124 -14.37 -4.33 -3.30
CA VAL A 124 -14.73 -2.91 -3.47
C VAL A 124 -14.35 -2.44 -4.87
N VAL A 125 -13.13 -2.72 -5.36
CA VAL A 125 -12.74 -2.40 -6.74
C VAL A 125 -13.69 -3.03 -7.74
N ASN A 126 -14.05 -4.30 -7.56
CA ASN A 126 -15.03 -4.98 -8.41
C ASN A 126 -16.40 -4.29 -8.38
N ALA A 127 -16.91 -3.94 -7.19
CA ALA A 127 -18.19 -3.26 -7.04
C ALA A 127 -18.25 -1.92 -7.76
N LEU A 128 -17.14 -1.17 -7.75
CA LEU A 128 -17.02 0.20 -8.27
C LEU A 128 -16.46 0.26 -9.70
N SER A 129 -16.32 -0.89 -10.37
CA SER A 129 -15.86 -0.99 -11.76
C SER A 129 -17.00 -1.33 -12.71
N SER A 130 -17.04 -0.65 -13.86
CA SER A 130 -17.93 -0.99 -14.98
C SER A 130 -17.49 -2.28 -15.68
N HIS A 131 -16.16 -2.55 -15.63
CA HIS A 131 -15.53 -3.76 -16.12
C HIS A 131 -14.37 -4.14 -15.21
N LEU A 132 -14.29 -5.41 -14.82
CA LEU A 132 -13.13 -5.98 -14.14
C LEU A 132 -12.88 -7.39 -14.69
N GLN A 133 -11.66 -7.61 -15.15
CA GLN A 133 -11.17 -8.93 -15.50
C GLN A 133 -10.10 -9.37 -14.51
N VAL A 134 -10.25 -10.54 -13.96
CA VAL A 134 -9.22 -11.22 -13.18
C VAL A 134 -8.64 -12.37 -13.98
N ILE A 135 -7.33 -12.53 -13.92
CA ILE A 135 -6.61 -13.67 -14.49
C ILE A 135 -5.67 -14.20 -13.41
N VAL A 136 -5.75 -15.50 -13.15
CA VAL A 136 -4.84 -16.20 -12.23
C VAL A 136 -4.04 -17.22 -13.02
N PHE A 137 -2.72 -17.16 -12.90
CA PHE A 137 -1.77 -18.10 -13.51
C PHE A 137 -1.31 -19.07 -12.43
N LYS A 138 -1.62 -20.34 -12.57
CA LYS A 138 -1.28 -21.36 -11.57
C LYS A 138 -1.17 -22.75 -12.18
N SER A 139 -0.07 -23.44 -11.90
CA SER A 139 0.14 -24.84 -12.31
C SER A 139 -0.07 -25.09 -13.82
N GLY A 140 0.48 -24.23 -14.67
CA GLY A 140 0.40 -24.33 -16.13
C GLY A 140 -0.99 -24.04 -16.71
N LYS A 141 -1.88 -23.44 -15.91
CA LYS A 141 -3.23 -23.03 -16.32
C LYS A 141 -3.48 -21.56 -16.03
N LYS A 142 -4.24 -20.95 -16.92
CA LYS A 142 -4.76 -19.59 -16.83
C LYS A 142 -6.24 -19.65 -16.54
N TYR A 143 -6.65 -19.09 -15.41
CA TYR A 143 -8.05 -18.98 -14.99
C TYR A 143 -8.48 -17.54 -15.15
N SER A 144 -9.51 -17.28 -15.96
CA SER A 144 -9.99 -15.92 -16.20
C SER A 144 -11.49 -15.80 -15.99
N GLN A 145 -11.91 -14.67 -15.41
CA GLN A 145 -13.32 -14.35 -15.21
C GLN A 145 -13.52 -12.85 -15.36
N ILE A 146 -14.68 -12.45 -15.88
CA ILE A 146 -15.08 -11.05 -16.08
C ILE A 146 -16.23 -10.73 -15.15
N TYR A 147 -16.14 -9.54 -14.58
CA TYR A 147 -17.13 -8.95 -13.69
C TYR A 147 -17.54 -7.56 -14.20
N ALA A 148 -18.70 -7.12 -13.78
CA ALA A 148 -19.14 -5.73 -13.92
C ALA A 148 -20.02 -5.35 -12.74
N LYS A 149 -19.73 -4.22 -12.12
CA LYS A 149 -20.53 -3.66 -11.02
C LYS A 149 -20.71 -4.68 -9.87
N GLY A 150 -19.65 -5.42 -9.55
CA GLY A 150 -19.63 -6.43 -8.50
C GLY A 150 -20.23 -7.80 -8.87
N LYS A 151 -20.78 -7.97 -10.08
CA LYS A 151 -21.46 -9.19 -10.50
C LYS A 151 -20.66 -9.93 -11.58
N ALA A 152 -20.46 -11.24 -11.43
CA ALA A 152 -19.83 -12.07 -12.45
C ALA A 152 -20.64 -12.03 -13.75
N LYS A 153 -19.98 -11.77 -14.87
CA LYS A 153 -20.57 -11.76 -16.22
C LYS A 153 -20.28 -13.04 -16.99
N THR A 154 -19.22 -13.73 -16.62
CA THR A 154 -18.82 -14.99 -17.26
C THR A 154 -18.60 -16.08 -16.21
N LYS A 155 -18.65 -17.33 -16.64
CA LYS A 155 -18.06 -18.44 -15.87
C LYS A 155 -16.54 -18.35 -15.95
N ILE A 156 -15.84 -19.00 -15.02
CA ILE A 156 -14.37 -19.09 -15.06
C ILE A 156 -13.97 -19.87 -16.31
N LYS A 157 -13.17 -19.23 -17.17
CA LYS A 157 -12.54 -19.85 -18.34
C LYS A 157 -11.19 -20.41 -17.92
N ILE A 158 -10.88 -21.64 -18.33
CA ILE A 158 -9.62 -22.31 -18.01
C ILE A 158 -8.90 -22.60 -19.32
N GLU A 159 -7.68 -22.09 -19.44
CA GLU A 159 -6.81 -22.27 -20.62
C GLU A 159 -5.44 -22.77 -20.18
N LYS A 160 -4.69 -23.41 -21.06
CA LYS A 160 -3.28 -23.75 -20.81
C LYS A 160 -2.42 -22.49 -20.91
N CYS A 161 -1.40 -22.37 -20.08
CA CYS A 161 -0.34 -21.36 -20.18
C CYS A 161 1.03 -22.02 -19.95
N LYS A 162 2.10 -21.23 -19.99
CA LYS A 162 3.45 -21.74 -19.70
C LYS A 162 3.52 -22.22 -18.25
N ASN A 163 4.22 -23.31 -18.00
CA ASN A 163 4.33 -23.91 -16.66
C ASN A 163 5.01 -23.00 -15.63
N ASN A 164 5.86 -22.07 -16.08
CA ASN A 164 6.54 -21.12 -15.23
C ASN A 164 5.73 -19.82 -14.98
N GLU A 165 4.59 -19.63 -15.63
CA GLU A 165 3.71 -18.50 -15.37
C GLU A 165 2.95 -18.71 -14.07
N LYS A 166 3.02 -17.71 -13.19
CA LYS A 166 2.32 -17.68 -11.91
C LYS A 166 1.89 -16.25 -11.58
N GLY A 167 0.99 -16.08 -10.60
CA GLY A 167 0.56 -14.79 -10.10
C GLY A 167 -0.86 -14.41 -10.47
N THR A 168 -1.21 -13.17 -10.20
CA THR A 168 -2.52 -12.59 -10.46
C THR A 168 -2.39 -11.38 -11.38
N GLU A 169 -3.33 -11.24 -12.31
CA GLU A 169 -3.51 -10.03 -13.12
C GLU A 169 -4.93 -9.52 -12.93
N ILE A 170 -5.06 -8.24 -12.60
CA ILE A 170 -6.33 -7.52 -12.53
C ILE A 170 -6.31 -6.43 -13.59
N ASN A 171 -7.37 -6.37 -14.39
CA ASN A 171 -7.60 -5.29 -15.33
C ASN A 171 -9.00 -4.72 -15.08
N PHE A 172 -9.11 -3.43 -14.75
CA PHE A 172 -10.39 -2.82 -14.41
C PHE A 172 -10.59 -1.44 -15.04
N ILE A 173 -11.86 -1.09 -15.26
CA ILE A 173 -12.31 0.23 -15.69
C ILE A 173 -13.29 0.74 -14.61
N PRO A 174 -13.05 1.90 -13.99
CA PRO A 174 -13.99 2.49 -13.03
C PRO A 174 -15.38 2.71 -13.62
N ASP A 175 -16.40 2.70 -12.76
CA ASP A 175 -17.78 2.98 -13.18
C ASP A 175 -18.06 4.48 -13.16
N GLU A 176 -18.24 5.09 -14.33
CA GLU A 176 -18.55 6.51 -14.51
C GLU A 176 -19.83 6.97 -13.77
N SER A 177 -20.74 6.04 -13.46
CA SER A 177 -21.94 6.37 -12.69
C SER A 177 -21.68 6.57 -11.19
N ILE A 178 -20.46 6.27 -10.72
CA ILE A 178 -20.05 6.39 -9.30
C ILE A 178 -19.10 7.56 -9.11
N PHE A 179 -18.12 7.72 -10.00
CA PHE A 179 -17.04 8.68 -9.85
C PHE A 179 -17.32 9.99 -10.58
N GLU A 180 -16.90 11.10 -9.99
CA GLU A 180 -16.96 12.43 -10.62
C GLU A 180 -16.07 12.50 -11.87
N THR A 181 -14.98 11.73 -11.86
CA THR A 181 -14.08 11.52 -13.00
C THR A 181 -13.58 10.09 -13.01
N THR A 182 -13.35 9.54 -14.20
CA THR A 182 -12.71 8.23 -14.38
C THR A 182 -11.29 8.36 -14.95
N GLN A 183 -10.78 9.60 -15.05
CA GLN A 183 -9.42 9.86 -15.50
C GLN A 183 -8.47 9.89 -14.32
N PHE A 184 -7.49 9.01 -14.35
CA PHE A 184 -6.40 8.99 -13.36
C PHE A 184 -5.35 10.03 -13.72
N SER A 185 -4.66 10.55 -12.71
CA SER A 185 -3.48 11.39 -12.90
C SER A 185 -2.23 10.52 -13.09
N PRO A 186 -1.58 10.52 -14.28
CA PRO A 186 -0.35 9.77 -14.50
C PRO A 186 0.75 10.12 -13.49
N LYS A 187 0.88 11.40 -13.15
CA LYS A 187 1.85 11.88 -12.18
C LYS A 187 1.63 11.29 -10.78
N LYS A 188 0.39 11.33 -10.27
CA LYS A 188 0.06 10.75 -8.95
C LYS A 188 0.29 9.24 -8.94
N LEU A 189 -0.07 8.54 -10.02
CA LEU A 189 0.19 7.10 -10.17
C LEU A 189 1.69 6.80 -10.15
N TYR A 190 2.49 7.58 -10.89
CA TYR A 190 3.94 7.44 -10.93
C TYR A 190 4.57 7.62 -9.55
N GLU A 191 4.23 8.70 -8.85
CA GLU A 191 4.75 8.99 -7.51
C GLU A 191 4.37 7.90 -6.52
N PHE A 192 3.11 7.45 -6.55
CA PHE A 192 2.62 6.39 -5.68
C PHE A 192 3.33 5.05 -5.93
N ILE A 193 3.45 4.63 -7.20
CA ILE A 193 4.09 3.36 -7.57
C ILE A 193 5.59 3.39 -7.25
N LYS A 194 6.26 4.52 -7.51
CA LYS A 194 7.65 4.73 -7.13
C LYS A 194 7.85 4.59 -5.62
N MET A 195 6.95 5.17 -4.81
CA MET A 195 7.01 5.04 -3.35
C MET A 195 6.84 3.59 -2.92
N LYS A 196 5.86 2.86 -3.49
CA LYS A 196 5.71 1.42 -3.20
C LYS A 196 6.97 0.62 -3.56
N ALA A 197 7.61 0.92 -4.69
CA ALA A 197 8.86 0.25 -5.09
C ALA A 197 10.01 0.48 -4.11
N VAL A 198 10.08 1.67 -3.51
CA VAL A 198 11.05 2.00 -2.45
C VAL A 198 10.84 1.15 -1.21
N LEU A 199 9.58 0.96 -0.80
CA LEU A 199 9.23 0.25 0.43
C LEU A 199 9.46 -1.27 0.34
N VAL A 200 9.50 -1.82 -0.88
CA VAL A 200 9.74 -3.26 -1.12
C VAL A 200 11.09 -3.49 -1.76
N SER A 201 12.15 -3.38 -0.96
CA SER A 201 13.53 -3.48 -1.43
C SER A 201 13.79 -4.75 -2.24
N GLY A 202 14.57 -4.62 -3.33
CA GLY A 202 14.94 -5.73 -4.20
C GLY A 202 13.86 -6.21 -5.17
N THR A 203 12.66 -5.64 -5.11
CA THR A 203 11.55 -5.94 -6.02
C THR A 203 11.64 -5.11 -7.29
N SER A 204 11.24 -5.68 -8.42
CA SER A 204 11.11 -4.96 -9.69
C SER A 204 9.66 -4.55 -9.90
N ILE A 205 9.40 -3.24 -10.03
CA ILE A 205 8.07 -2.71 -10.37
C ILE A 205 8.16 -1.96 -11.70
N GLU A 206 7.38 -2.39 -12.68
CA GLU A 206 7.27 -1.74 -13.97
C GLU A 206 6.07 -0.80 -13.98
N PHE A 207 6.33 0.47 -14.26
CA PHE A 207 5.32 1.49 -14.50
C PHE A 207 5.21 1.75 -16.00
N LYS A 208 3.98 1.72 -16.51
CA LYS A 208 3.67 2.08 -17.89
C LYS A 208 2.38 2.87 -17.99
N VAL A 209 2.38 3.92 -18.82
CA VAL A 209 1.19 4.70 -19.17
C VAL A 209 1.20 4.93 -20.67
N ASP A 210 0.06 4.79 -21.33
CA ASP A 210 -0.04 5.08 -22.75
C ASP A 210 0.18 6.59 -23.00
N LYS A 211 1.03 6.94 -23.95
CA LYS A 211 1.56 8.30 -24.16
C LYS A 211 0.47 9.37 -24.32
N GLU A 212 -0.65 9.00 -24.89
CA GLU A 212 -1.79 9.88 -25.12
C GLU A 212 -2.44 10.40 -23.84
N LEU A 213 -2.20 9.73 -22.71
CA LEU A 213 -2.75 10.11 -21.39
C LEU A 213 -1.85 11.08 -20.63
N ILE A 214 -0.60 11.26 -21.07
CA ILE A 214 0.40 12.06 -20.36
C ILE A 214 0.31 13.50 -20.85
N LYS A 215 0.10 14.43 -19.91
CA LYS A 215 0.02 15.88 -20.19
C LYS A 215 1.13 16.70 -19.53
N ASP A 216 2.04 16.03 -18.85
CA ASP A 216 3.14 16.63 -18.09
C ASP A 216 4.46 15.90 -18.38
N SER A 217 5.46 16.07 -17.52
CA SER A 217 6.78 15.41 -17.63
C SER A 217 6.83 13.98 -17.08
N THR A 218 5.69 13.36 -16.81
CA THR A 218 5.64 11.97 -16.31
C THR A 218 6.17 11.03 -17.40
N PRO A 219 7.11 10.12 -17.10
CA PRO A 219 7.58 9.15 -18.08
C PRO A 219 6.47 8.17 -18.48
N ASP A 220 6.44 7.77 -19.75
CA ASP A 220 5.50 6.75 -20.24
C ASP A 220 5.87 5.33 -19.81
N PHE A 221 7.14 5.10 -19.48
CA PHE A 221 7.66 3.85 -18.96
C PHE A 221 8.82 4.09 -18.01
N GLU A 222 8.81 3.40 -16.87
CA GLU A 222 9.97 3.30 -15.97
C GLU A 222 9.94 1.96 -15.23
N LYS A 223 11.15 1.41 -15.01
CA LYS A 223 11.34 0.21 -14.21
C LYS A 223 12.05 0.58 -12.92
N PHE A 224 11.33 0.50 -11.82
CA PHE A 224 11.86 0.75 -10.48
C PHE A 224 12.50 -0.52 -9.91
N HIS A 225 13.69 -0.37 -9.35
CA HIS A 225 14.36 -1.42 -8.60
C HIS A 225 15.31 -0.80 -7.58
N PHE A 226 14.87 -0.71 -6.33
CA PHE A 226 15.64 -0.16 -5.22
C PHE A 226 16.23 -1.29 -4.38
N LYS A 227 17.54 -1.53 -4.51
CA LYS A 227 18.22 -2.62 -3.79
C LYS A 227 18.20 -2.43 -2.28
N ASN A 228 18.40 -1.19 -1.84
CA ASN A 228 18.46 -0.82 -0.42
C ASN A 228 17.19 -0.10 0.05
N GLY A 229 16.11 -0.13 -0.73
CA GLY A 229 14.81 0.41 -0.36
C GLY A 229 14.83 1.87 0.07
N ILE A 230 14.39 2.14 1.30
CA ILE A 230 14.30 3.49 1.88
C ILE A 230 15.65 4.22 1.89
N ALA A 231 16.78 3.52 2.03
CA ALA A 231 18.11 4.13 1.99
C ALA A 231 18.42 4.76 0.62
N ASP A 232 18.05 4.09 -0.47
CA ASP A 232 18.22 4.60 -1.83
C ASP A 232 17.31 5.82 -2.06
N PHE A 233 16.10 5.79 -1.51
CA PHE A 233 15.17 6.92 -1.60
C PHE A 233 15.67 8.17 -0.88
N LEU A 234 16.25 8.00 0.30
CA LEU A 234 16.85 9.11 1.04
C LEU A 234 17.98 9.76 0.24
N ASP A 235 18.78 8.99 -0.52
CA ASP A 235 19.81 9.54 -1.40
C ASP A 235 19.23 10.32 -2.59
N ILE A 236 18.14 9.85 -3.16
CA ILE A 236 17.46 10.53 -4.27
C ILE A 236 16.93 11.88 -3.84
N ILE A 237 16.25 11.95 -2.69
CA ILE A 237 15.66 13.21 -2.17
C ILE A 237 16.77 14.19 -1.84
N ASN A 238 17.85 13.72 -1.25
CA ASN A 238 18.95 14.57 -0.77
C ASN A 238 20.06 14.80 -1.79
N LYS A 239 19.84 14.45 -3.06
CA LYS A 239 20.84 14.59 -4.13
C LYS A 239 21.40 16.02 -4.26
N ASN A 240 20.55 17.02 -4.03
CA ASN A 240 20.88 18.45 -4.15
C ASN A 240 21.01 19.16 -2.79
N SER A 241 20.96 18.44 -1.67
CA SER A 241 21.07 18.99 -0.32
C SER A 241 22.50 18.94 0.17
N THR A 242 22.96 20.00 0.84
CA THR A 242 24.26 20.01 1.54
C THR A 242 24.09 19.29 2.86
N ARG A 243 24.71 18.13 3.00
CA ARG A 243 24.67 17.33 4.23
C ARG A 243 25.61 17.90 5.29
N LEU A 244 25.20 17.80 6.57
CA LEU A 244 26.08 18.09 7.72
C LEU A 244 27.11 16.97 7.91
N PHE A 245 26.73 15.74 7.56
CA PHE A 245 27.59 14.55 7.66
C PHE A 245 27.44 13.71 6.40
N ASP A 246 28.54 13.13 5.90
CA ASP A 246 28.52 12.27 4.71
C ASP A 246 27.77 10.94 4.96
N LYS A 247 27.78 10.48 6.20
CA LYS A 247 27.17 9.19 6.57
C LYS A 247 25.70 9.38 6.95
N LYS A 248 24.86 8.51 6.39
CA LYS A 248 23.49 8.29 6.85
C LYS A 248 23.50 7.53 8.18
N PHE A 249 22.64 7.93 9.09
CA PHE A 249 22.33 7.11 10.25
C PHE A 249 21.22 6.12 9.89
N SER A 250 21.38 4.87 10.27
CA SER A 250 20.38 3.84 10.01
C SER A 250 20.18 2.93 11.21
N ILE A 251 18.94 2.59 11.45
CA ILE A 251 18.55 1.52 12.35
C ILE A 251 17.73 0.52 11.55
N ILE A 252 18.20 -0.73 11.50
CA ILE A 252 17.44 -1.84 10.95
C ILE A 252 17.39 -2.86 12.06
N LYS A 253 16.21 -3.09 12.63
CA LYS A 253 16.04 -4.04 13.72
C LYS A 253 14.85 -4.94 13.50
N LYS A 254 15.11 -6.23 13.57
CA LYS A 254 14.08 -7.25 13.71
C LYS A 254 13.74 -7.34 15.20
N ILE A 255 12.48 -7.06 15.54
CA ILE A 255 11.99 -6.99 16.91
C ILE A 255 11.62 -8.39 17.37
N ASN A 256 10.89 -9.10 16.53
CA ASN A 256 10.56 -10.52 16.68
C ASN A 256 10.48 -11.16 15.28
N GLU A 257 9.92 -12.37 15.18
CA GLU A 257 9.80 -13.07 13.88
C GLU A 257 8.89 -12.35 12.87
N ASN A 258 7.95 -11.55 13.36
CA ASN A 258 6.89 -10.92 12.57
C ASN A 258 7.00 -9.38 12.53
N GLU A 259 7.94 -8.80 13.28
CA GLU A 259 8.05 -7.35 13.41
C GLU A 259 9.48 -6.89 13.08
N LYS A 260 9.56 -5.88 12.23
CA LYS A 260 10.80 -5.24 11.79
C LYS A 260 10.59 -3.74 11.74
N CYS A 261 11.58 -2.98 12.17
CA CYS A 261 11.60 -1.53 12.03
C CYS A 261 12.86 -1.12 11.27
N GLU A 262 12.68 -0.27 10.26
CA GLU A 262 13.77 0.34 9.49
C GLU A 262 13.64 1.86 9.58
N ILE A 263 14.72 2.52 9.99
CA ILE A 263 14.78 3.97 10.09
C ILE A 263 16.07 4.44 9.43
N PHE A 264 15.94 5.40 8.53
CA PHE A 264 17.06 6.05 7.88
C PHE A 264 16.92 7.55 8.07
N THR A 265 18.01 8.22 8.43
CA THR A 265 18.05 9.68 8.55
C THR A 265 19.38 10.22 8.07
N CYS A 266 19.33 11.42 7.52
CA CYS A 266 20.50 12.26 7.28
C CYS A 266 20.22 13.67 7.84
N PHE A 267 21.29 14.40 8.12
CA PHE A 267 21.23 15.78 8.60
C PHE A 267 21.71 16.72 7.51
N ASN A 268 20.93 17.74 7.22
CA ASN A 268 21.18 18.72 6.18
C ASN A 268 21.49 20.09 6.80
N GLN A 269 22.22 20.94 6.07
CA GLN A 269 22.55 22.30 6.52
C GLN A 269 21.36 23.26 6.40
N ASN A 270 20.41 22.96 5.53
CA ASN A 270 19.24 23.80 5.29
C ASN A 270 18.06 23.33 6.13
N GLU A 271 17.27 24.27 6.67
CA GLU A 271 16.04 24.05 7.42
C GLU A 271 14.89 23.46 6.55
N LYS A 272 15.17 22.44 5.76
CA LYS A 272 14.16 21.70 5.02
C LYS A 272 14.17 20.26 5.52
N SER A 273 13.49 20.08 6.63
CA SER A 273 13.28 18.74 7.13
C SER A 273 12.06 18.10 6.47
N SER A 274 12.14 16.83 6.21
CA SER A 274 10.98 16.05 5.86
C SER A 274 10.99 14.72 6.62
N LEU A 275 9.85 14.44 7.24
CA LEU A 275 9.65 13.15 7.90
C LEU A 275 8.52 12.45 7.18
N ILE A 276 8.78 11.26 6.67
CA ILE A 276 7.77 10.38 6.10
C ILE A 276 7.92 9.02 6.75
N SER A 277 6.84 8.53 7.32
CA SER A 277 6.77 7.25 8.01
C SER A 277 5.71 6.36 7.41
N PHE A 278 5.97 5.05 7.48
CA PHE A 278 5.12 4.02 6.92
C PHE A 278 4.92 2.89 7.92
N CYS A 279 3.78 2.22 7.81
CA CYS A 279 3.48 0.99 8.51
C CYS A 279 2.89 -0.01 7.54
N ASN A 280 3.54 -1.18 7.37
CA ASN A 280 3.15 -2.21 6.40
C ASN A 280 2.96 -1.64 4.98
N THR A 281 3.90 -0.80 4.53
CA THR A 281 3.91 -0.10 3.23
C THR A 281 2.82 0.96 3.04
N ILE A 282 2.05 1.30 4.07
CA ILE A 282 1.05 2.37 4.06
C ILE A 282 1.64 3.59 4.77
N GLU A 283 1.57 4.75 4.12
CA GLU A 283 2.02 6.01 4.71
C GLU A 283 1.18 6.37 5.94
N THR A 284 1.86 6.87 6.98
CA THR A 284 1.24 7.34 8.22
C THR A 284 1.34 8.87 8.31
N PRO A 285 0.45 9.62 7.62
CA PRO A 285 0.56 11.10 7.50
C PRO A 285 0.45 11.82 8.84
N ASP A 286 -0.31 11.24 9.77
CA ASP A 286 -0.49 11.77 11.11
C ASP A 286 0.64 11.32 12.08
N GLY A 287 1.68 10.70 11.53
CA GLY A 287 2.75 10.08 12.29
C GLY A 287 2.34 8.77 12.97
N GLY A 288 3.28 8.19 13.72
CA GLY A 288 3.05 6.94 14.42
C GLY A 288 3.87 6.85 15.70
N SER A 289 3.61 5.79 16.46
CA SER A 289 4.34 5.51 17.70
C SER A 289 5.84 5.30 17.45
N HIS A 290 6.21 4.68 16.34
CA HIS A 290 7.58 4.46 15.91
C HIS A 290 8.32 5.78 15.61
N GLU A 291 7.63 6.77 15.02
CA GLU A 291 8.17 8.09 14.75
C GLU A 291 8.51 8.85 16.05
N ASN A 292 7.52 8.91 16.95
CA ASN A 292 7.69 9.56 18.25
C ASN A 292 8.76 8.87 19.10
N GLY A 293 8.79 7.54 19.05
CA GLY A 293 9.81 6.74 19.70
C GLY A 293 11.21 7.04 19.17
N PHE A 294 11.37 7.16 17.86
CA PHE A 294 12.65 7.51 17.24
C PHE A 294 13.11 8.93 17.63
N LYS A 295 12.25 9.95 17.50
CA LYS A 295 12.57 11.34 17.87
C LYS A 295 13.01 11.44 19.32
N ASN A 296 12.25 10.86 20.24
CA ASN A 296 12.57 10.89 21.67
C ASN A 296 13.86 10.13 21.99
N GLY A 297 14.05 8.98 21.38
CA GLY A 297 15.27 8.16 21.58
C GLY A 297 16.51 8.86 21.04
N MET A 298 16.43 9.52 19.88
CA MET A 298 17.53 10.28 19.30
C MET A 298 17.89 11.50 20.16
N LEU A 299 16.88 12.27 20.61
CA LEU A 299 17.09 13.39 21.52
C LEU A 299 17.81 12.94 22.81
N LYS A 300 17.35 11.85 23.41
CA LYS A 300 17.96 11.31 24.63
C LYS A 300 19.39 10.87 24.38
N ALA A 301 19.67 10.18 23.27
CA ALA A 301 21.03 9.75 22.92
C ALA A 301 22.00 10.94 22.73
N ILE A 302 21.55 11.99 22.03
CA ILE A 302 22.33 13.22 21.81
C ILE A 302 22.62 13.93 23.13
N LYS A 303 21.60 14.08 23.99
CA LYS A 303 21.79 14.69 25.33
C LYS A 303 22.76 13.92 26.20
N LEU A 304 22.65 12.59 26.24
CA LEU A 304 23.57 11.72 26.97
C LEU A 304 25.00 11.82 26.45
N TYR A 305 25.17 11.81 25.12
CA TYR A 305 26.48 11.99 24.50
C TYR A 305 27.08 13.36 24.85
N GLY A 306 26.30 14.42 24.74
CA GLY A 306 26.75 15.76 25.04
C GLY A 306 27.10 15.99 26.50
N GLN A 307 26.32 15.41 27.42
CA GLN A 307 26.65 15.43 28.87
C GLN A 307 27.95 14.69 29.14
N LYS A 308 28.14 13.50 28.56
CA LYS A 308 29.38 12.70 28.72
C LYS A 308 30.60 13.42 28.19
N ASN A 309 30.46 14.21 27.13
CA ASN A 309 31.56 14.96 26.51
C ASN A 309 31.59 16.44 26.94
N GLN A 310 30.83 16.82 27.97
CA GLN A 310 30.78 18.16 28.55
C GLN A 310 30.48 19.30 27.53
N ILE A 311 29.61 18.99 26.53
CA ILE A 311 29.23 19.92 25.49
C ILE A 311 28.30 20.99 26.12
N ALA A 312 28.69 22.26 26.03
CA ALA A 312 27.91 23.38 26.57
C ALA A 312 26.51 23.44 25.88
N LYS A 313 25.48 23.79 26.69
CA LYS A 313 24.09 23.97 26.24
C LYS A 313 23.39 22.75 25.63
N ILE A 314 23.99 21.55 25.74
CA ILE A 314 23.38 20.33 25.21
C ILE A 314 22.00 20.04 25.81
N SER A 315 21.72 20.49 27.04
CA SER A 315 20.44 20.38 27.72
C SER A 315 19.31 21.11 26.99
N ASN A 316 19.65 22.18 26.26
CA ASN A 316 18.69 23.10 25.61
C ASN A 316 18.16 22.51 24.27
N ILE A 317 18.80 21.48 23.73
CA ILE A 317 18.33 20.85 22.48
C ILE A 317 16.95 20.24 22.68
N SER A 318 16.06 20.57 21.77
CA SER A 318 14.67 20.07 21.70
C SER A 318 14.48 19.09 20.53
N ILE A 319 13.30 18.47 20.48
CA ILE A 319 12.89 17.62 19.32
C ILE A 319 12.81 18.45 18.04
N ASN A 320 12.36 19.71 18.12
CA ASN A 320 12.24 20.59 16.96
C ASN A 320 13.60 20.86 16.33
N ASP A 321 14.63 21.15 17.15
CA ASP A 321 15.99 21.37 16.65
C ASP A 321 16.53 20.16 15.88
N LEU A 322 16.15 18.93 16.27
CA LEU A 322 16.52 17.72 15.55
C LEU A 322 15.67 17.54 14.29
N SER A 323 14.39 17.87 14.35
CA SER A 323 13.49 17.72 13.23
C SER A 323 13.79 18.70 12.10
N ASP A 324 14.14 19.95 12.42
CA ASP A 324 14.33 21.04 11.45
C ASP A 324 15.51 20.81 10.50
N TYR A 325 16.51 20.05 10.91
CA TYR A 325 17.72 19.76 10.14
C TYR A 325 17.84 18.28 9.69
N SER A 326 16.81 17.48 9.89
CA SER A 326 16.87 16.05 9.57
C SER A 326 15.82 15.61 8.57
N ASP A 327 16.23 14.86 7.56
CA ASP A 327 15.33 14.06 6.75
C ASP A 327 15.26 12.65 7.33
N ILE A 328 14.05 12.25 7.71
CA ILE A 328 13.79 10.97 8.37
C ILE A 328 12.84 10.16 7.50
N ARG A 329 13.17 8.90 7.28
CA ARG A 329 12.33 7.90 6.63
C ARG A 329 12.27 6.68 7.51
N SER A 330 11.08 6.23 7.82
CA SER A 330 10.88 5.05 8.64
C SER A 330 9.80 4.14 8.07
N GLU A 331 10.01 2.85 8.21
CA GLU A 331 9.06 1.80 7.88
C GLU A 331 8.98 0.82 9.04
N GLU A 332 7.78 0.49 9.46
CA GLU A 332 7.49 -0.52 10.47
C GLU A 332 6.65 -1.64 9.84
N HIS A 333 7.13 -2.86 9.94
CA HIS A 333 6.38 -4.06 9.60
C HIS A 333 5.90 -4.70 10.89
N THR A 334 4.59 -4.78 11.08
CA THR A 334 3.99 -5.33 12.29
C THR A 334 2.77 -6.18 11.97
N SER A 335 2.53 -7.20 12.79
CA SER A 335 1.31 -8.01 12.72
C SER A 335 0.11 -7.34 13.36
N GLU A 336 0.33 -6.27 14.15
CA GLU A 336 -0.71 -5.49 14.83
C GLU A 336 -0.60 -4.01 14.46
N LEU A 337 -1.74 -3.36 14.19
CA LEU A 337 -1.79 -1.91 13.87
C LEU A 337 -1.47 -0.99 15.07
N GLN A 338 -1.28 -1.56 16.26
CA GLN A 338 -0.96 -0.84 17.50
C GLN A 338 0.35 -1.36 18.06
N SER A 339 1.49 -0.92 17.49
CA SER A 339 2.79 -1.18 18.09
C SER A 339 3.04 -0.22 19.26
N PRO A 340 3.48 -0.70 20.43
CA PRO A 340 3.72 0.19 21.59
C PRO A 340 4.95 1.06 21.38
N CYS A 341 4.79 2.38 21.58
CA CYS A 341 5.83 3.42 21.57
C CYS A 341 7.13 3.09 22.31
N ASN A 342 7.07 2.14 23.24
CA ASN A 342 8.20 1.79 24.13
C ASN A 342 9.35 1.07 23.41
N LEU A 343 9.13 0.55 22.22
CA LEU A 343 10.09 -0.34 21.57
C LEU A 343 11.25 0.43 20.94
N VAL A 344 10.96 1.49 20.18
CA VAL A 344 12.01 2.28 19.51
C VAL A 344 12.87 3.04 20.53
N CYS A 345 12.28 3.55 21.60
CA CYS A 345 13.03 4.16 22.71
C CYS A 345 14.00 3.17 23.36
N ARG A 346 13.59 1.92 23.55
CA ARG A 346 14.43 0.84 24.10
C ARG A 346 15.59 0.51 23.18
N LEU A 347 15.35 0.49 21.87
CA LEU A 347 16.32 0.17 20.83
C LEU A 347 17.49 1.15 20.74
N LEU A 348 17.22 2.46 20.92
CA LEU A 348 18.25 3.50 20.90
C LEU A 348 19.08 3.53 22.17
N LEU A 349 18.55 3.00 23.29
CA LEU A 349 19.20 2.98 24.58
C LEU A 349 20.07 1.73 24.82
N GLU A 350 19.80 0.63 24.12
CA GLU A 350 20.53 -0.63 24.27
C GLU A 350 21.83 -0.72 23.44
N LYS A 351 22.08 0.23 22.53
CA LYS A 351 23.39 0.39 21.87
C LYS A 351 24.33 1.17 22.81
N LYS A 352 24.93 0.49 23.77
CA LYS A 352 26.12 0.92 24.50
C LYS A 352 27.38 0.51 23.76
#